data_6319e6bf5c453596a45d4f50fd655864
#
_entry.id   6319e6bf5c453596a45d4f50fd655864
#
_cell.length_a   1.000
_cell.length_b   1.000
_cell.length_c   1.000
_cell.angle_alpha   90.00
_cell.angle_beta   90.00
_cell.angle_gamma   90.00
#
_symmetry.space_group_name_H-M   'P 1'
#
loop_
_entity.id
_entity.type
_entity.pdbx_description
1 polymer ?
#
loop_
_entity_poly.entity_id
_entity_poly.type
_entity_poly.pdbx_seq_one_letter_code
_entity_poly.pdbx_strand_id
1 'polypeptide(L)'
;MIALPLPEPPLAGTRYGLRLWTPEDASALAAAWADPEIRRRMPVPDPAHEAAAANWIGGCAGRRTAGLALDLAVVDLSEPNRAVVHGEVGLSAVDRDRGIARIGWWTAPAHRRRGVATEAVSLLAQWALGPLGLEALVAEVDHDNAGSLAVARTAGFEDLGRPVDGRTVLMARPPGVVEGGTTGRV
;
A
#
# COMPACT_ATOMS: atom_id res chain seq x y z
N MET A 1 -3.54 22.19 3.54
CA MET A 1 -3.44 20.71 3.38
C MET A 1 -4.27 20.06 4.49
N ILE A 2 -5.07 19.06 4.18
CA ILE A 2 -5.95 18.37 5.14
C ILE A 2 -5.28 17.04 5.48
N ALA A 3 -5.16 16.72 6.78
CA ALA A 3 -4.62 15.44 7.24
C ALA A 3 -5.41 14.25 6.66
N LEU A 4 -4.72 13.15 6.36
CA LEU A 4 -5.40 11.91 6.02
C LEU A 4 -6.02 11.33 7.30
N PRO A 5 -7.33 11.01 7.30
CA PRO A 5 -7.96 10.35 8.43
C PRO A 5 -7.36 8.96 8.65
N LEU A 6 -7.56 8.41 9.82
CA LEU A 6 -7.31 6.99 10.07
C LEU A 6 -8.60 6.21 9.82
N PRO A 7 -8.51 4.95 9.38
CA PRO A 7 -9.67 4.10 9.30
C PRO A 7 -10.22 3.79 10.70
N GLU A 8 -11.51 4.01 10.88
CA GLU A 8 -12.24 3.69 12.11
C GLU A 8 -13.48 2.85 11.76
N PRO A 9 -13.57 1.61 12.25
CA PRO A 9 -12.57 0.89 13.04
C PRO A 9 -11.28 0.59 12.26
N PRO A 10 -10.19 0.16 12.95
CA PRO A 10 -8.98 -0.29 12.26
C PRO A 10 -9.26 -1.38 11.24
N LEU A 11 -8.57 -1.34 10.09
CA LEU A 11 -8.80 -2.30 9.01
C LEU A 11 -8.35 -3.70 9.42
N ALA A 12 -9.30 -4.62 9.44
CA ALA A 12 -9.09 -6.02 9.78
C ALA A 12 -9.83 -6.91 8.79
N GLY A 13 -9.10 -7.87 8.22
CA GLY A 13 -9.64 -8.89 7.34
C GLY A 13 -9.87 -10.21 8.07
N THR A 14 -9.80 -11.30 7.32
CA THR A 14 -10.01 -12.65 7.88
C THR A 14 -8.81 -13.10 8.72
N ARG A 15 -7.60 -12.80 8.25
CA ARG A 15 -6.36 -13.21 8.91
C ARG A 15 -5.44 -12.03 9.22
N TYR A 16 -5.36 -11.07 8.33
CA TYR A 16 -4.43 -9.96 8.49
C TYR A 16 -5.18 -8.68 8.84
N GLY A 17 -4.52 -7.81 9.63
CA GLY A 17 -4.99 -6.49 9.96
C GLY A 17 -3.94 -5.44 9.67
N LEU A 18 -4.38 -4.18 9.61
CA LEU A 18 -3.52 -3.04 9.36
C LEU A 18 -3.47 -2.16 10.60
N ARG A 19 -2.26 -1.78 11.02
CA ARG A 19 -2.06 -0.85 12.14
C ARG A 19 -1.00 0.20 11.80
N LEU A 20 -0.98 1.24 12.58
CA LEU A 20 0.14 2.19 12.51
C LEU A 20 1.45 1.52 12.91
N TRP A 21 2.53 2.00 12.32
CA TRP A 21 3.87 1.66 12.74
C TRP A 21 4.15 2.17 14.15
N THR A 22 4.90 1.40 14.93
CA THR A 22 5.35 1.77 16.26
C THR A 22 6.89 1.77 16.31
N PRO A 23 7.52 2.49 17.26
CA PRO A 23 8.99 2.49 17.36
C PRO A 23 9.61 1.10 17.52
N GLU A 24 8.90 0.17 18.13
CA GLU A 24 9.31 -1.22 18.34
C GLU A 24 9.43 -2.01 17.03
N ASP A 25 8.82 -1.54 15.94
CA ASP A 25 8.88 -2.18 14.63
C ASP A 25 10.19 -1.87 13.87
N ALA A 26 11.04 -1.00 14.39
CA ALA A 26 12.22 -0.52 13.68
C ALA A 26 13.17 -1.64 13.24
N SER A 27 13.39 -2.65 14.09
CA SER A 27 14.22 -3.79 13.75
C SER A 27 13.61 -4.66 12.65
N ALA A 28 12.27 -4.87 12.67
CA ALA A 28 11.56 -5.62 11.65
C ALA A 28 11.59 -4.90 10.28
N LEU A 29 11.43 -3.58 10.28
CA LEU A 29 11.52 -2.77 9.08
C LEU A 29 12.93 -2.78 8.49
N ALA A 30 13.96 -2.63 9.34
CA ALA A 30 15.37 -2.71 8.91
C ALA A 30 15.70 -4.08 8.31
N ALA A 31 15.21 -5.16 8.92
CA ALA A 31 15.37 -6.52 8.40
C ALA A 31 14.68 -6.70 7.03
N ALA A 32 13.49 -6.13 6.85
CA ALA A 32 12.80 -6.14 5.56
C ALA A 32 13.59 -5.35 4.50
N TRP A 33 14.12 -4.20 4.83
CA TRP A 33 14.94 -3.38 3.93
C TRP A 33 16.27 -4.03 3.55
N ALA A 34 16.77 -4.98 4.34
CA ALA A 34 17.94 -5.77 3.98
C ALA A 34 17.67 -6.80 2.87
N ASP A 35 16.40 -7.12 2.60
CA ASP A 35 16.02 -8.06 1.53
C ASP A 35 16.33 -7.48 0.13
N PRO A 36 17.06 -8.20 -0.73
CA PRO A 36 17.46 -7.70 -2.05
C PRO A 36 16.26 -7.36 -2.96
N GLU A 37 15.16 -8.11 -2.87
CA GLU A 37 13.97 -7.85 -3.69
C GLU A 37 13.25 -6.57 -3.26
N ILE A 38 13.17 -6.31 -1.95
CA ILE A 38 12.61 -5.06 -1.42
C ILE A 38 13.49 -3.89 -1.82
N ARG A 39 14.82 -3.98 -1.62
CA ARG A 39 15.77 -2.93 -2.01
C ARG A 39 15.73 -2.59 -3.49
N ARG A 40 15.55 -3.60 -4.35
CA ARG A 40 15.49 -3.39 -5.79
C ARG A 40 14.24 -2.62 -6.23
N ARG A 41 13.13 -2.75 -5.49
CA ARG A 41 11.81 -2.28 -5.92
C ARG A 41 11.29 -1.08 -5.13
N MET A 42 11.85 -0.82 -3.96
CA MET A 42 11.41 0.23 -3.05
C MET A 42 12.53 1.24 -2.80
N PRO A 43 12.21 2.51 -2.61
CA PRO A 43 13.20 3.52 -2.20
C PRO A 43 13.61 3.30 -0.74
N VAL A 44 14.57 2.39 -0.54
CA VAL A 44 15.09 2.04 0.78
C VAL A 44 16.29 2.95 1.10
N PRO A 45 16.41 3.47 2.34
CA PRO A 45 17.60 4.21 2.78
C PRO A 45 18.89 3.38 2.66
N ASP A 46 20.00 4.03 2.36
CA ASP A 46 21.32 3.42 2.38
C ASP A 46 22.23 4.20 3.34
N PRO A 47 22.72 3.58 4.42
CA PRO A 47 22.52 2.18 4.84
C PRO A 47 21.13 1.92 5.44
N ALA A 48 20.57 0.73 5.14
CA ALA A 48 19.32 0.23 5.67
C ALA A 48 19.54 -0.38 7.08
N HIS A 49 19.65 0.45 8.10
CA HIS A 49 19.84 0.03 9.48
C HIS A 49 18.68 0.46 10.38
N GLU A 50 18.62 -0.05 11.60
CA GLU A 50 17.52 0.16 12.53
C GLU A 50 17.28 1.64 12.86
N ALA A 51 18.33 2.45 12.99
CA ALA A 51 18.16 3.89 13.22
C ALA A 51 17.50 4.60 12.02
N ALA A 52 17.82 4.18 10.79
CA ALA A 52 17.15 4.71 9.60
C ALA A 52 15.67 4.30 9.56
N ALA A 53 15.38 3.06 9.95
CA ALA A 53 14.00 2.56 10.07
C ALA A 53 13.22 3.32 11.16
N ALA A 54 13.82 3.54 12.33
CA ALA A 54 13.20 4.32 13.41
C ALA A 54 12.90 5.77 12.97
N ASN A 55 13.82 6.41 12.26
CA ASN A 55 13.61 7.76 11.71
C ASN A 55 12.46 7.77 10.69
N TRP A 56 12.37 6.78 9.81
CA TRP A 56 11.30 6.67 8.82
C TRP A 56 9.93 6.48 9.49
N ILE A 57 9.86 5.59 10.50
CA ILE A 57 8.67 5.36 11.32
C ILE A 57 8.26 6.64 12.04
N GLY A 58 9.20 7.35 12.66
CA GLY A 58 8.96 8.63 13.32
C GLY A 58 8.37 9.69 12.38
N GLY A 59 8.66 9.60 11.08
CA GLY A 59 8.11 10.48 10.05
C GLY A 59 6.68 10.14 9.59
N CYS A 60 6.16 8.93 9.85
CA CYS A 60 4.85 8.50 9.36
C CYS A 60 3.69 9.42 9.79
N ALA A 61 3.64 9.80 11.06
CA ALA A 61 2.61 10.69 11.58
C ALA A 61 2.66 12.07 10.89
N GLY A 62 3.86 12.60 10.66
CA GLY A 62 4.06 13.87 9.96
C GLY A 62 3.58 13.81 8.51
N ARG A 63 3.94 12.76 7.75
CA ARG A 63 3.47 12.56 6.38
C ARG A 63 1.94 12.46 6.31
N ARG A 64 1.32 11.75 7.25
CA ARG A 64 -0.13 11.62 7.34
C ARG A 64 -0.81 12.95 7.65
N THR A 65 -0.32 13.70 8.64
CA THR A 65 -0.90 15.01 9.00
C THR A 65 -0.71 16.05 7.91
N ALA A 66 0.35 15.94 7.12
CA ALA A 66 0.56 16.76 5.94
C ALA A 66 -0.28 16.30 4.72
N GLY A 67 -1.06 15.23 4.84
CA GLY A 67 -1.89 14.71 3.74
C GLY A 67 -1.10 14.02 2.62
N LEU A 68 0.16 13.65 2.85
CA LEU A 68 1.07 13.15 1.81
C LEU A 68 1.06 11.64 1.66
N ALA A 69 0.98 10.91 2.80
CA ALA A 69 1.04 9.45 2.82
C ALA A 69 0.33 8.87 4.05
N LEU A 70 -0.11 7.62 3.93
CA LEU A 70 -0.57 6.78 5.04
C LEU A 70 0.15 5.45 4.94
N ASP A 71 1.03 5.18 5.89
CA ASP A 71 1.87 3.99 5.92
C ASP A 71 1.39 3.05 7.03
N LEU A 72 1.02 1.80 6.70
CA LEU A 72 0.43 0.85 7.64
C LEU A 72 1.20 -0.47 7.64
N ALA A 73 1.54 -0.94 8.85
CA ALA A 73 2.10 -2.27 9.06
C ALA A 73 1.02 -3.34 8.95
N VAL A 74 1.35 -4.45 8.30
CA VAL A 74 0.48 -5.63 8.18
C VAL A 74 0.85 -6.63 9.27
N VAL A 75 -0.14 -7.07 10.05
CA VAL A 75 0.02 -8.00 11.18
C VAL A 75 -0.96 -9.17 11.07
N ASP A 76 -0.60 -10.34 11.62
CA ASP A 76 -1.50 -11.50 11.71
C ASP A 76 -2.40 -11.33 12.94
N LEU A 77 -3.72 -11.40 12.74
CA LEU A 77 -4.72 -11.21 13.81
C LEU A 77 -4.77 -12.38 14.79
N SER A 78 -4.24 -13.54 14.40
CA SER A 78 -4.14 -14.71 15.27
C SER A 78 -2.96 -14.66 16.24
N GLU A 79 -2.00 -13.76 16.01
CA GLU A 79 -0.82 -13.62 16.86
C GLU A 79 -1.14 -12.77 18.10
N PRO A 80 -0.74 -13.22 19.31
CA PRO A 80 -0.84 -12.42 20.50
C PRO A 80 -0.10 -11.09 20.32
N ASN A 81 -0.72 -10.00 20.75
CA ASN A 81 -0.16 -8.64 20.69
C ASN A 81 0.12 -8.07 19.28
N ARG A 82 -0.11 -8.82 18.19
CA ARG A 82 0.11 -8.36 16.82
C ARG A 82 1.49 -7.72 16.61
N ALA A 83 2.50 -8.29 17.26
CA ALA A 83 3.84 -7.71 17.35
C ALA A 83 4.67 -7.96 16.09
N VAL A 84 4.41 -9.06 15.37
CA VAL A 84 5.19 -9.41 14.20
C VAL A 84 4.68 -8.68 12.98
N VAL A 85 5.59 -7.95 12.30
CA VAL A 85 5.29 -7.26 11.06
C VAL A 85 5.46 -8.23 9.88
N HIS A 86 4.38 -8.50 9.18
CA HIS A 86 4.34 -9.37 8.01
C HIS A 86 4.60 -8.62 6.69
N GLY A 87 4.43 -7.31 6.69
CA GLY A 87 4.61 -6.46 5.53
C GLY A 87 4.14 -5.04 5.78
N GLU A 88 4.02 -4.30 4.71
CA GLU A 88 3.51 -2.93 4.67
C GLU A 88 2.53 -2.77 3.52
N VAL A 89 1.55 -1.91 3.70
CA VAL A 89 0.74 -1.34 2.64
C VAL A 89 0.51 0.14 2.93
N GLY A 90 0.59 0.99 1.92
CA GLY A 90 0.45 2.42 2.14
C GLY A 90 -0.11 3.17 0.94
N LEU A 91 -0.62 4.37 1.23
CA LEU A 91 -0.98 5.37 0.24
C LEU A 91 0.11 6.43 0.18
N SER A 92 0.43 6.88 -1.02
CA SER A 92 1.38 7.98 -1.27
C SER A 92 0.91 8.85 -2.43
N ALA A 93 1.56 10.00 -2.64
CA ALA A 93 1.20 10.95 -3.68
C ALA A 93 -0.32 11.23 -3.72
N VAL A 94 -0.89 11.45 -2.54
CA VAL A 94 -2.33 11.67 -2.40
C VAL A 94 -2.71 13.04 -2.94
N ASP A 95 -3.47 13.06 -4.02
CA ASP A 95 -4.07 14.25 -4.63
C ASP A 95 -5.58 14.23 -4.35
N ARG A 96 -5.98 14.96 -3.31
CA ARG A 96 -7.37 15.02 -2.88
C ARG A 96 -8.26 15.83 -3.82
N ASP A 97 -7.68 16.73 -4.57
CA ASP A 97 -8.45 17.56 -5.52
C ASP A 97 -8.84 16.72 -6.75
N ARG A 98 -7.97 15.78 -7.13
CA ARG A 98 -8.25 14.80 -8.19
C ARG A 98 -8.85 13.50 -7.68
N GLY A 99 -8.91 13.30 -6.38
CA GLY A 99 -9.39 12.05 -5.79
C GLY A 99 -8.48 10.85 -6.07
N ILE A 100 -7.16 11.04 -6.26
CA ILE A 100 -6.26 9.97 -6.70
C ILE A 100 -5.12 9.80 -5.69
N ALA A 101 -4.71 8.55 -5.46
CA ALA A 101 -3.49 8.23 -4.72
C ALA A 101 -2.75 7.04 -5.36
N ARG A 102 -1.45 6.93 -5.06
CA ARG A 102 -0.71 5.70 -5.32
C ARG A 102 -0.84 4.77 -4.14
N ILE A 103 -0.93 3.46 -4.43
CA ILE A 103 -0.85 2.40 -3.43
C ILE A 103 0.41 1.57 -3.66
N GLY A 104 1.14 1.30 -2.57
CA GLY A 104 2.34 0.46 -2.59
C GLY A 104 2.31 -0.57 -1.47
N TRP A 105 3.06 -1.66 -1.64
CA TRP A 105 3.16 -2.72 -0.63
C TRP A 105 4.45 -3.53 -0.77
N TRP A 106 4.82 -4.17 0.32
CA TRP A 106 5.80 -5.26 0.34
C TRP A 106 5.41 -6.29 1.39
N THR A 107 5.95 -7.50 1.25
CA THR A 107 5.79 -8.59 2.23
C THR A 107 7.16 -9.05 2.68
N ALA A 108 7.35 -9.16 4.00
CA ALA A 108 8.58 -9.66 4.59
C ALA A 108 8.89 -11.08 4.06
N PRO A 109 10.16 -11.43 3.77
CA PRO A 109 10.53 -12.66 3.10
C PRO A 109 9.92 -13.92 3.73
N ALA A 110 9.93 -14.01 5.06
CA ALA A 110 9.39 -15.15 5.80
C ALA A 110 7.86 -15.32 5.69
N HIS A 111 7.15 -14.29 5.23
CA HIS A 111 5.68 -14.25 5.18
C HIS A 111 5.12 -14.23 3.76
N ARG A 112 5.97 -14.32 2.72
CA ARG A 112 5.55 -14.37 1.31
C ARG A 112 4.70 -15.61 1.01
N ARG A 113 3.86 -15.52 -0.02
CA ARG A 113 2.99 -16.62 -0.52
C ARG A 113 1.94 -17.10 0.49
N ARG A 114 1.57 -16.28 1.46
CA ARG A 114 0.56 -16.57 2.49
C ARG A 114 -0.67 -15.68 2.41
N GLY A 115 -0.85 -14.92 1.33
CA GLY A 115 -1.97 -14.00 1.14
C GLY A 115 -1.82 -12.63 1.81
N VAL A 116 -0.70 -12.35 2.51
CA VAL A 116 -0.45 -11.11 3.25
C VAL A 116 -0.74 -9.86 2.41
N ALA A 117 -0.06 -9.71 1.27
CA ALA A 117 -0.22 -8.54 0.41
C ALA A 117 -1.62 -8.45 -0.19
N THR A 118 -2.20 -9.58 -0.61
CA THR A 118 -3.53 -9.59 -1.23
C THR A 118 -4.59 -9.07 -0.27
N GLU A 119 -4.61 -9.56 0.97
CA GLU A 119 -5.58 -9.11 1.95
C GLU A 119 -5.32 -7.67 2.37
N ALA A 120 -4.06 -7.28 2.61
CA ALA A 120 -3.69 -5.92 3.00
C ALA A 120 -4.06 -4.88 1.93
N VAL A 121 -3.73 -5.14 0.66
CA VAL A 121 -4.06 -4.25 -0.46
C VAL A 121 -5.57 -4.14 -0.64
N SER A 122 -6.30 -5.26 -0.56
CA SER A 122 -7.77 -5.25 -0.65
C SER A 122 -8.41 -4.42 0.46
N LEU A 123 -7.96 -4.57 1.71
CA LEU A 123 -8.45 -3.80 2.85
C LEU A 123 -8.24 -2.29 2.67
N LEU A 124 -7.01 -1.90 2.33
CA LEU A 124 -6.68 -0.48 2.15
C LEU A 124 -7.39 0.11 0.94
N ALA A 125 -7.48 -0.62 -0.17
CA ALA A 125 -8.16 -0.18 -1.38
C ALA A 125 -9.66 0.03 -1.15
N GLN A 126 -10.35 -0.90 -0.48
CA GLN A 126 -11.76 -0.76 -0.15
C GLN A 126 -12.03 0.47 0.72
N TRP A 127 -11.18 0.70 1.73
CA TRP A 127 -11.31 1.88 2.58
C TRP A 127 -11.01 3.17 1.83
N ALA A 128 -9.99 3.18 1.00
CA ALA A 128 -9.57 4.39 0.28
C ALA A 128 -10.58 4.80 -0.80
N LEU A 129 -11.14 3.84 -1.54
CA LEU A 129 -12.14 4.09 -2.58
C LEU A 129 -13.57 4.27 -2.02
N GLY A 130 -13.83 3.81 -0.81
CA GLY A 130 -15.12 3.95 -0.13
C GLY A 130 -15.09 5.06 0.94
N PRO A 131 -14.82 4.75 2.23
CA PRO A 131 -14.89 5.74 3.32
C PRO A 131 -13.99 6.98 3.15
N LEU A 132 -12.78 6.84 2.59
CA LEU A 132 -11.88 7.97 2.34
C LEU A 132 -12.34 8.82 1.14
N GLY A 133 -13.10 8.23 0.21
CA GLY A 133 -13.71 8.91 -0.92
C GLY A 133 -12.76 9.22 -2.09
N LEU A 134 -11.71 8.42 -2.29
CA LEU A 134 -10.88 8.54 -3.48
C LEU A 134 -11.61 7.97 -4.70
N GLU A 135 -11.40 8.60 -5.85
CA GLU A 135 -11.97 8.19 -7.14
C GLU A 135 -11.12 7.12 -7.85
N ALA A 136 -9.83 7.08 -7.55
CA ALA A 136 -8.94 6.07 -8.12
C ALA A 136 -7.71 5.80 -7.24
N LEU A 137 -7.24 4.56 -7.29
CA LEU A 137 -5.94 4.13 -6.79
C LEU A 137 -5.07 3.65 -7.94
N VAL A 138 -3.82 4.06 -7.95
CA VAL A 138 -2.84 3.66 -8.96
C VAL A 138 -1.75 2.80 -8.32
N ALA A 139 -1.52 1.62 -8.89
CA ALA A 139 -0.39 0.76 -8.56
C ALA A 139 0.60 0.75 -9.74
N GLU A 140 1.86 1.07 -9.47
CA GLU A 140 2.95 0.96 -10.43
C GLU A 140 3.81 -0.23 -10.05
N VAL A 141 3.76 -1.28 -10.87
CA VAL A 141 4.42 -2.57 -10.58
C VAL A 141 5.42 -2.87 -11.69
N ASP A 142 6.66 -3.22 -11.32
CA ASP A 142 7.65 -3.65 -12.31
C ASP A 142 7.09 -4.84 -13.11
N HIS A 143 7.20 -4.80 -14.43
CA HIS A 143 6.59 -5.80 -15.31
C HIS A 143 7.09 -7.23 -15.07
N ASP A 144 8.29 -7.39 -14.50
CA ASP A 144 8.87 -8.68 -14.10
C ASP A 144 8.41 -9.15 -12.71
N ASN A 145 7.61 -8.34 -11.98
CA ASN A 145 7.09 -8.69 -10.67
C ASN A 145 5.71 -9.38 -10.76
N ALA A 146 5.72 -10.60 -11.28
CA ALA A 146 4.48 -11.38 -11.43
C ALA A 146 3.69 -11.54 -10.11
N GLY A 147 4.39 -11.57 -8.97
CA GLY A 147 3.74 -11.66 -7.63
C GLY A 147 2.90 -10.43 -7.32
N SER A 148 3.47 -9.23 -7.46
CA SER A 148 2.74 -7.98 -7.22
C SER A 148 1.67 -7.72 -8.28
N LEU A 149 1.89 -8.09 -9.54
CA LEU A 149 0.85 -8.03 -10.58
C LEU A 149 -0.35 -8.91 -10.23
N ALA A 150 -0.12 -10.13 -9.72
CA ALA A 150 -1.20 -11.01 -9.27
C ALA A 150 -1.95 -10.42 -8.06
N VAL A 151 -1.24 -9.84 -7.08
CA VAL A 151 -1.85 -9.16 -5.94
C VAL A 151 -2.75 -8.02 -6.41
N ALA A 152 -2.26 -7.12 -7.25
CA ALA A 152 -3.03 -5.99 -7.76
C ALA A 152 -4.32 -6.47 -8.47
N ARG A 153 -4.21 -7.42 -9.40
CA ARG A 153 -5.38 -7.95 -10.12
C ARG A 153 -6.40 -8.61 -9.19
N THR A 154 -5.93 -9.38 -8.21
CA THR A 154 -6.82 -10.01 -7.21
C THR A 154 -7.52 -8.97 -6.34
N ALA A 155 -6.88 -7.83 -6.06
CA ALA A 155 -7.46 -6.72 -5.33
C ALA A 155 -8.35 -5.80 -6.19
N GLY A 156 -8.65 -6.17 -7.45
CA GLY A 156 -9.57 -5.45 -8.33
C GLY A 156 -8.92 -4.32 -9.16
N PHE A 157 -7.59 -4.30 -9.27
CA PHE A 157 -6.91 -3.36 -10.16
C PHE A 157 -6.88 -3.87 -11.60
N GLU A 158 -7.21 -3.00 -12.52
CA GLU A 158 -7.19 -3.26 -13.96
C GLU A 158 -5.93 -2.67 -14.59
N ASP A 159 -5.36 -3.39 -15.57
CA ASP A 159 -4.18 -2.96 -16.32
C ASP A 159 -4.58 -1.86 -17.31
N LEU A 160 -3.92 -0.73 -17.27
CA LEU A 160 -4.16 0.39 -18.18
C LEU A 160 -3.49 0.23 -19.55
N GLY A 161 -2.77 -0.88 -19.78
CA GLY A 161 -2.17 -1.21 -21.08
C GLY A 161 -1.05 -0.27 -21.53
N ARG A 162 -0.56 0.61 -20.68
CA ARG A 162 0.53 1.55 -20.99
C ARG A 162 1.68 1.35 -20.00
N PRO A 163 2.70 0.56 -20.35
CA PRO A 163 3.91 0.50 -19.52
C PRO A 163 4.61 1.86 -19.53
N VAL A 164 4.95 2.35 -18.35
CA VAL A 164 5.75 3.56 -18.16
C VAL A 164 7.06 3.14 -17.51
N ASP A 165 8.17 3.43 -18.14
CA ASP A 165 9.53 3.16 -17.63
C ASP A 165 9.73 1.73 -17.10
N GLY A 166 9.26 0.71 -17.84
CA GLY A 166 9.38 -0.69 -17.45
C GLY A 166 8.42 -1.15 -16.36
N ARG A 167 7.41 -0.33 -16.01
CA ARG A 167 6.36 -0.65 -15.04
C ARG A 167 5.01 -0.82 -15.71
N THR A 168 4.26 -1.79 -15.23
CA THR A 168 2.82 -1.93 -15.52
C THR A 168 2.05 -1.00 -14.57
N VAL A 169 1.23 -0.14 -15.15
CA VAL A 169 0.35 0.76 -14.39
C VAL A 169 -1.03 0.11 -14.31
N LEU A 170 -1.48 -0.15 -13.09
CA LEU A 170 -2.82 -0.68 -12.81
C LEU A 170 -3.62 0.34 -12.02
N MET A 171 -4.94 0.35 -12.22
CA MET A 171 -5.84 1.28 -11.55
C MET A 171 -7.05 0.53 -10.98
N ALA A 172 -7.46 0.92 -9.77
CA ALA A 172 -8.74 0.53 -9.21
C ALA A 172 -9.61 1.78 -9.00
N ARG A 173 -10.92 1.61 -9.20
CA ARG A 173 -11.96 2.63 -9.00
C ARG A 173 -13.07 2.10 -8.10
N PRO A 174 -13.89 2.97 -7.49
CA PRO A 174 -15.07 2.52 -6.75
C PRO A 174 -15.98 1.65 -7.63
N PRO A 175 -16.59 0.59 -7.09
CA PRO A 175 -17.55 -0.20 -7.85
C PRO A 175 -18.74 0.67 -8.29
N GLY A 176 -19.07 0.66 -9.58
CA GLY A 176 -20.20 1.39 -10.15
C GLY A 176 -19.87 2.65 -10.97
N VAL A 177 -18.62 3.09 -11.03
CA VAL A 177 -18.17 4.14 -11.96
C VAL A 177 -17.86 3.50 -13.32
N VAL A 178 -18.88 3.26 -14.11
CA VAL A 178 -18.71 2.95 -15.54
C VAL A 178 -18.42 4.27 -16.24
N GLU A 179 -17.31 4.40 -16.94
CA GLU A 179 -17.07 5.54 -17.83
C GLU A 179 -18.23 5.60 -18.82
N GLY A 180 -19.02 6.67 -18.76
CA GLY A 180 -20.04 6.96 -19.75
C GLY A 180 -19.37 7.07 -21.11
N GLY A 181 -19.50 6.03 -21.93
CA GLY A 181 -19.02 6.03 -23.30
C GLY A 181 -19.60 7.25 -24.02
N THR A 182 -18.74 8.17 -24.41
CA THR A 182 -19.09 9.24 -25.35
C THR A 182 -19.42 8.58 -26.68
N THR A 183 -20.67 8.20 -26.85
CA THR A 183 -21.24 7.85 -28.17
C THR A 183 -21.25 9.15 -28.96
N GLY A 184 -20.22 9.38 -29.76
CA GLY A 184 -20.25 10.38 -30.80
C GLY A 184 -21.42 10.06 -31.75
N ARG A 185 -22.44 10.90 -31.75
CA ARG A 185 -23.37 10.96 -32.85
C ARG A 185 -22.68 11.72 -33.98
N VAL A 186 -22.62 11.06 -35.11
CA VAL A 186 -22.38 11.62 -36.44
C VAL A 186 -23.50 12.59 -36.80
#